data_4e934650c6d62a10b84c0f84a1de3711
#
_entry.id   4e934650c6d62a10b84c0f84a1de3711
#
_cell.length_a   1.000
_cell.length_b   1.000
_cell.length_c   1.000
_cell.angle_alpha   90.00
_cell.angle_beta   90.00
_cell.angle_gamma   90.00
#
_symmetry.space_group_name_H-M   'P 1'
#
loop_
_entity.id
_entity.type
_entity.pdbx_description
1 polymer ?
#
loop_
_entity_poly.entity_id
_entity_poly.type
_entity_poly.pdbx_seq_one_letter_code
_entity_poly.pdbx_strand_id
1 'polypeptide(L)'
;MILRSLPPSPFGRKVKIAASLLGLSDRIQIVAADTNDASDILRRQNPLGKIPTLILDNGETLFDSRVILEYLDHLAGGGRIIPRDTDARFAALRLQALCDGIMDASILRVYEVRYRPEAIHHQPWLD
;
A
#
# COMPACT_ATOMS: atom_id res chain seq x y z
N MET A 1 1.36 -0.78 -16.59
CA MET A 1 0.99 -0.09 -15.31
C MET A 1 2.24 0.37 -14.57
N ILE A 2 2.15 1.43 -13.74
CA ILE A 2 3.27 1.94 -12.93
C ILE A 2 2.87 1.91 -11.45
N LEU A 3 3.69 1.29 -10.60
CA LEU A 3 3.51 1.30 -9.14
C LEU A 3 4.46 2.33 -8.52
N ARG A 4 3.93 3.41 -7.97
CA ARG A 4 4.69 4.37 -7.15
C ARG A 4 4.90 3.75 -5.76
N SER A 5 6.15 3.48 -5.42
CA SER A 5 6.49 2.77 -4.18
C SER A 5 7.95 3.01 -3.78
N LEU A 6 8.27 2.76 -2.51
CA LEU A 6 9.65 2.72 -1.98
C LEU A 6 9.94 1.35 -1.35
N PRO A 7 11.21 0.89 -1.34
CA PRO A 7 11.58 -0.39 -0.74
C PRO A 7 11.13 -0.57 0.72
N PRO A 8 11.24 0.43 1.62
CA PRO A 8 10.85 0.27 3.02
C PRO A 8 9.34 0.31 3.27
N SER A 9 8.52 0.67 2.25
CA SER A 9 7.07 0.74 2.43
C SER A 9 6.44 -0.64 2.64
N PRO A 10 5.83 -0.95 3.79
CA PRO A 10 5.17 -2.24 4.01
C PRO A 10 3.95 -2.41 3.10
N PHE A 11 3.17 -1.36 2.88
CA PHE A 11 2.03 -1.38 1.97
C PHE A 11 2.46 -1.53 0.50
N GLY A 12 3.58 -0.91 0.09
CA GLY A 12 4.16 -1.14 -1.22
C GLY A 12 4.68 -2.58 -1.38
N ARG A 13 5.22 -3.17 -0.32
CA ARG A 13 5.65 -4.57 -0.29
C ARG A 13 4.45 -5.51 -0.44
N LYS A 14 3.35 -5.25 0.28
CA LYS A 14 2.08 -5.99 0.16
C LYS A 14 1.61 -6.07 -1.29
N VAL A 15 1.60 -4.95 -2.01
CA VAL A 15 1.19 -4.91 -3.43
C VAL A 15 2.15 -5.70 -4.32
N LYS A 16 3.46 -5.60 -4.09
CA LYS A 16 4.47 -6.34 -4.87
C LYS A 16 4.36 -7.86 -4.66
N ILE A 17 4.09 -8.30 -3.43
CA ILE A 17 3.85 -9.72 -3.12
C ILE A 17 2.59 -10.20 -3.84
N ALA A 18 1.48 -9.45 -3.76
CA ALA A 18 0.25 -9.78 -4.45
C ALA A 18 0.45 -9.88 -5.97
N ALA A 19 1.13 -8.92 -6.58
CA ALA A 19 1.45 -8.94 -8.00
C ALA A 19 2.26 -10.19 -8.40
N SER A 20 3.23 -10.58 -7.58
CA SER A 20 4.03 -11.80 -7.80
C SER A 20 3.18 -13.07 -7.72
N LEU A 21 2.36 -13.21 -6.68
CA LEU A 21 1.47 -14.37 -6.51
C LEU A 21 0.43 -14.50 -7.64
N LEU A 22 0.02 -13.38 -8.21
CA LEU A 22 -0.95 -13.30 -9.30
C LEU A 22 -0.31 -13.45 -10.70
N GLY A 23 1.04 -13.50 -10.79
CA GLY A 23 1.75 -13.56 -12.08
C GLY A 23 1.71 -12.25 -12.87
N LEU A 24 1.61 -11.11 -12.18
CA LEU A 24 1.46 -9.79 -12.80
C LEU A 24 2.72 -8.91 -12.68
N SER A 25 3.81 -9.44 -12.11
CA SER A 25 5.04 -8.64 -11.86
C SER A 25 5.57 -7.97 -13.12
N ASP A 26 5.59 -8.69 -14.25
CA ASP A 26 6.12 -8.18 -15.53
C ASP A 26 5.23 -7.10 -16.19
N ARG A 27 4.01 -6.92 -15.67
CA ARG A 27 3.06 -5.89 -16.14
C ARG A 27 3.15 -4.60 -15.33
N ILE A 28 3.99 -4.56 -14.30
CA ILE A 28 4.07 -3.45 -13.34
C ILE A 28 5.50 -2.94 -13.27
N GLN A 29 5.73 -1.74 -13.76
CA GLN A 29 6.98 -1.01 -13.56
C GLN A 29 6.94 -0.35 -12.18
N ILE A 30 7.97 -0.57 -11.35
CA ILE A 30 8.10 0.09 -10.06
C ILE A 30 8.87 1.40 -10.26
N VAL A 31 8.27 2.51 -9.85
CA VAL A 31 8.88 3.84 -9.90
C VAL A 31 8.89 4.42 -8.50
N ALA A 32 10.06 4.85 -8.05
CA ALA A 32 10.21 5.48 -6.74
C ALA A 32 9.35 6.76 -6.63
N ALA A 33 8.86 7.02 -5.41
CA ALA A 33 8.15 8.26 -5.08
C ALA A 33 8.67 8.77 -3.74
N ASP A 34 9.05 10.05 -3.67
CA ASP A 34 9.43 10.67 -2.40
C ASP A 34 8.22 11.37 -1.77
N THR A 35 7.71 10.78 -0.69
CA THR A 35 6.57 11.35 0.05
C THR A 35 6.92 12.63 0.80
N ASN A 36 8.21 12.93 0.99
CA ASN A 36 8.69 14.14 1.65
C ASN A 36 9.00 15.28 0.67
N ASP A 37 9.18 14.95 -0.62
CA ASP A 37 9.42 15.95 -1.66
C ASP A 37 8.11 16.56 -2.13
N ALA A 38 7.89 17.83 -1.86
CA ALA A 38 6.70 18.57 -2.31
C ALA A 38 6.63 18.72 -3.83
N SER A 39 7.76 18.59 -4.54
CA SER A 39 7.84 18.65 -6.00
C SER A 39 7.55 17.31 -6.68
N ASP A 40 7.52 16.18 -5.94
CA ASP A 40 7.16 14.89 -6.50
C ASP A 40 5.72 14.93 -7.03
N ILE A 41 5.55 14.46 -8.26
CA ILE A 41 4.24 14.35 -8.93
C ILE A 41 3.24 13.45 -8.19
N LEU A 42 3.69 12.70 -7.17
CA LEU A 42 2.86 11.78 -6.38
C LEU A 42 1.57 12.44 -5.90
N ARG A 43 1.62 13.70 -5.43
CA ARG A 43 0.42 14.41 -4.92
C ARG A 43 -0.62 14.71 -5.99
N ARG A 44 -0.22 14.73 -7.27
CA ARG A 44 -1.16 14.82 -8.40
C ARG A 44 -1.75 13.47 -8.75
N GLN A 45 -1.03 12.37 -8.46
CA GLN A 45 -1.45 11.00 -8.71
C GLN A 45 -2.28 10.43 -7.56
N ASN A 46 -1.98 10.86 -6.32
CA ASN A 46 -2.70 10.50 -5.11
C ASN A 46 -2.79 11.74 -4.19
N PRO A 47 -3.97 12.35 -4.04
CA PRO A 47 -4.15 13.55 -3.21
C PRO A 47 -3.75 13.34 -1.74
N LEU A 48 -3.74 12.09 -1.25
CA LEU A 48 -3.27 11.77 0.10
C LEU A 48 -1.75 11.84 0.24
N GLY A 49 -0.99 11.96 -0.88
CA GLY A 49 0.47 12.00 -0.88
C GLY A 49 1.11 10.73 -0.34
N LYS A 50 0.44 9.58 -0.45
CA LYS A 50 0.87 8.29 0.12
C LYS A 50 1.21 7.29 -0.97
N ILE A 51 2.10 6.37 -0.62
CA ILE A 51 2.43 5.17 -1.40
C ILE A 51 1.86 3.93 -0.69
N PRO A 52 1.48 2.87 -1.42
CA PRO A 52 1.55 2.72 -2.87
C PRO A 52 0.45 3.47 -3.62
N THR A 53 0.75 3.85 -4.85
CA THR A 53 -0.23 4.33 -5.83
C THR A 53 0.02 3.59 -7.14
N LEU A 54 -1.02 2.99 -7.72
CA LEU A 54 -0.95 2.30 -9.00
C LEU A 54 -1.52 3.18 -10.10
N ILE A 55 -0.73 3.44 -11.14
CA ILE A 55 -1.14 4.18 -12.32
C ILE A 55 -1.44 3.16 -13.42
N LEU A 56 -2.66 3.20 -13.93
CA LEU A 56 -3.14 2.32 -14.98
C LEU A 56 -2.65 2.80 -16.36
N ASP A 57 -2.79 1.95 -17.38
CA ASP A 57 -2.35 2.27 -18.75
C ASP A 57 -3.21 3.38 -19.39
N ASN A 58 -4.43 3.60 -18.90
CA ASN A 58 -5.29 4.72 -19.30
C ASN A 58 -5.02 6.02 -18.53
N GLY A 59 -4.06 6.02 -17.61
CA GLY A 59 -3.69 7.17 -16.77
C GLY A 59 -4.49 7.33 -15.48
N GLU A 60 -5.53 6.52 -15.25
CA GLU A 60 -6.23 6.51 -13.97
C GLU A 60 -5.33 6.02 -12.83
N THR A 61 -5.62 6.45 -11.62
CA THR A 61 -4.82 6.09 -10.43
C THR A 61 -5.65 5.38 -9.39
N LEU A 62 -5.09 4.34 -8.80
CA LEU A 62 -5.69 3.58 -7.71
C LEU A 62 -4.86 3.70 -6.43
N PHE A 63 -5.51 3.92 -5.33
CA PHE A 63 -5.02 3.94 -3.95
C PHE A 63 -6.22 3.71 -3.00
N ASP A 64 -6.06 3.13 -1.79
CA ASP A 64 -4.80 2.66 -1.21
C ASP A 64 -4.46 1.22 -1.64
N SER A 65 -3.56 0.56 -0.87
CA SER A 65 -3.13 -0.81 -1.15
C SER A 65 -4.28 -1.82 -1.23
N ARG A 66 -5.38 -1.61 -0.51
CA ARG A 66 -6.57 -2.49 -0.50
C ARG A 66 -7.25 -2.45 -1.86
N VAL A 67 -7.48 -1.26 -2.38
CA VAL A 67 -8.08 -1.06 -3.71
C VAL A 67 -7.17 -1.65 -4.79
N ILE A 68 -5.86 -1.44 -4.66
CA ILE A 68 -4.89 -2.00 -5.61
C ILE A 68 -4.94 -3.54 -5.60
N LEU A 69 -5.02 -4.19 -4.44
CA LEU A 69 -5.12 -5.64 -4.36
C LEU A 69 -6.42 -6.17 -5.00
N GLU A 70 -7.56 -5.54 -4.76
CA GLU A 70 -8.83 -5.87 -5.41
C GLU A 70 -8.71 -5.79 -6.93
N TYR A 71 -8.09 -4.72 -7.43
CA TYR A 71 -7.88 -4.53 -8.86
C TYR A 71 -6.95 -5.60 -9.45
N LEU A 72 -5.82 -5.90 -8.80
CA LEU A 72 -4.88 -6.92 -9.27
C LEU A 72 -5.51 -8.31 -9.26
N ASP A 73 -6.30 -8.65 -8.23
CA ASP A 73 -7.04 -9.91 -8.18
C ASP A 73 -8.06 -10.00 -9.33
N HIS A 74 -8.83 -8.93 -9.56
CA HIS A 74 -9.75 -8.83 -10.69
C HIS A 74 -9.02 -9.04 -12.03
N LEU A 75 -7.89 -8.37 -12.23
CA LEU A 75 -7.09 -8.45 -13.46
C LEU A 75 -6.52 -9.85 -13.71
N ALA A 76 -6.32 -10.64 -12.65
CA ALA A 76 -5.87 -12.04 -12.69
C ALA A 76 -7.02 -13.05 -12.82
N GLY A 77 -8.25 -12.58 -13.05
CA GLY A 77 -9.46 -13.39 -13.19
C GLY A 77 -10.34 -13.44 -11.95
N GLY A 78 -9.92 -12.85 -10.84
CA GLY A 78 -10.66 -12.70 -9.59
C GLY A 78 -10.75 -13.98 -8.76
N GLY A 79 -10.81 -13.83 -7.45
CA GLY A 79 -10.97 -14.93 -6.51
C GLY A 79 -9.69 -15.70 -6.19
N ARG A 80 -8.52 -15.19 -6.58
CA ARG A 80 -7.24 -15.86 -6.34
C ARG A 80 -6.60 -15.48 -4.99
N ILE A 81 -6.69 -14.22 -4.61
CA ILE A 81 -6.22 -13.72 -3.31
C ILE A 81 -7.37 -13.17 -2.47
N ILE A 82 -8.46 -12.74 -3.10
CA ILE A 82 -9.67 -12.28 -2.43
C ILE A 82 -10.82 -13.22 -2.85
N PRO A 83 -11.27 -14.13 -1.98
CA PRO A 83 -12.27 -15.14 -2.31
C PRO A 83 -13.56 -14.54 -2.87
N ARG A 84 -14.23 -15.30 -3.76
CA ARG A 84 -15.55 -14.92 -4.29
C ARG A 84 -16.70 -15.32 -3.36
N ASP A 85 -16.52 -16.40 -2.61
CA ASP A 85 -17.47 -16.81 -1.58
C ASP A 85 -17.60 -15.72 -0.53
N THR A 86 -18.83 -15.42 -0.12
CA THR A 86 -19.12 -14.28 0.76
C THR A 86 -18.42 -14.40 2.12
N ASP A 87 -18.53 -15.55 2.78
CA ASP A 87 -17.98 -15.73 4.13
C ASP A 87 -16.46 -15.74 4.10
N ALA A 88 -15.87 -16.47 3.16
CA ALA A 88 -14.42 -16.50 2.95
C ALA A 88 -13.87 -15.11 2.57
N ARG A 89 -14.62 -14.34 1.75
CA ARG A 89 -14.25 -12.98 1.38
C ARG A 89 -14.20 -12.06 2.60
N PHE A 90 -15.23 -12.04 3.42
CA PHE A 90 -15.23 -11.21 4.62
C PHE A 90 -14.19 -11.64 5.65
N ALA A 91 -13.92 -12.94 5.76
CA ALA A 91 -12.82 -13.43 6.60
C ALA A 91 -11.46 -12.91 6.10
N ALA A 92 -11.21 -12.95 4.78
CA ALA A 92 -9.98 -12.42 4.17
C ALA A 92 -9.86 -10.89 4.35
N LEU A 93 -10.93 -10.14 4.10
CA LEU A 93 -10.94 -8.68 4.26
C LEU A 93 -10.73 -8.26 5.72
N ARG A 94 -11.30 -9.00 6.68
CA ARG A 94 -11.06 -8.77 8.12
C ARG A 94 -9.61 -9.02 8.49
N LEU A 95 -9.01 -10.10 7.99
CA LEU A 95 -7.58 -10.38 8.20
C LEU A 95 -6.71 -9.29 7.58
N GLN A 96 -7.04 -8.85 6.36
CA GLN A 96 -6.36 -7.73 5.71
C GLN A 96 -6.43 -6.46 6.56
N ALA A 97 -7.62 -6.12 7.09
CA ALA A 97 -7.78 -4.94 7.94
C ALA A 97 -6.94 -5.03 9.22
N LEU A 98 -6.84 -6.21 9.84
CA LEU A 98 -5.99 -6.44 11.00
C LEU A 98 -4.50 -6.23 10.65
N CYS A 99 -4.03 -6.84 9.57
CA CYS A 99 -2.63 -6.70 9.12
C CYS A 99 -2.30 -5.24 8.74
N ASP A 100 -3.21 -4.57 8.05
CA ASP A 100 -3.05 -3.16 7.69
C ASP A 100 -2.97 -2.27 8.95
N GLY A 101 -3.81 -2.52 9.97
CA GLY A 101 -3.77 -1.80 11.24
C GLY A 101 -2.45 -2.00 11.99
N ILE A 102 -1.89 -3.21 11.98
CA ILE A 102 -0.56 -3.48 12.55
C ILE A 102 0.53 -2.70 11.80
N MET A 103 0.46 -2.68 10.48
CA MET A 103 1.42 -1.92 9.66
C MET A 103 1.29 -0.42 9.88
N ASP A 104 0.07 0.13 9.98
CA ASP A 104 -0.18 1.53 10.28
C ASP A 104 0.41 1.93 11.64
N ALA A 105 0.13 1.16 12.71
CA ALA A 105 0.69 1.39 14.02
C ALA A 105 2.22 1.36 14.01
N SER A 106 2.81 0.38 13.30
CA SER A 106 4.26 0.23 13.18
C SER A 106 4.91 1.43 12.47
N ILE A 107 4.27 1.94 11.41
CA ILE A 107 4.77 3.13 10.68
C ILE A 107 4.69 4.36 11.56
N LEU A 108 3.60 4.55 12.31
CA LEU A 108 3.46 5.70 13.20
C LEU A 108 4.56 5.70 14.27
N ARG A 109 4.91 4.53 14.84
CA ARG A 109 6.05 4.41 15.77
C ARG A 109 7.38 4.83 15.10
N VAL A 110 7.61 4.38 13.87
CA VAL A 110 8.81 4.79 13.11
C VAL A 110 8.80 6.31 12.86
N TYR A 111 7.67 6.90 12.54
CA TYR A 111 7.56 8.33 12.28
C TYR A 111 7.74 9.17 13.55
N GLU A 112 7.26 8.70 14.69
CA GLU A 112 7.47 9.35 15.97
C GLU A 112 8.97 9.54 16.24
N VAL A 113 9.76 8.47 16.08
CA VAL A 113 11.21 8.50 16.31
C VAL A 113 11.96 9.25 15.20
N ARG A 114 11.50 9.15 13.94
CA ARG A 114 12.23 9.69 12.78
C ARG A 114 12.02 11.18 12.58
N TYR A 115 10.83 11.69 12.87
CA TYR A 115 10.42 13.05 12.49
C TYR A 115 10.18 13.97 13.69
N ARG A 116 10.13 13.44 14.90
CA ARG A 116 9.95 14.26 16.11
C ARG A 116 11.23 14.29 16.95
N PRO A 117 11.57 15.44 17.55
CA PRO A 117 12.65 15.51 18.53
C PRO A 117 12.38 14.59 19.72
N GLU A 118 13.43 13.95 20.25
CA GLU A 118 13.35 13.01 21.36
C GLU A 118 12.63 13.60 22.59
N ALA A 119 12.88 14.88 22.89
CA ALA A 119 12.29 15.59 24.01
C ALA A 119 10.74 15.66 24.01
N ILE A 120 10.11 15.38 22.87
CA ILE A 120 8.65 15.39 22.74
C ILE A 120 8.08 14.01 22.36
N HIS A 121 8.87 12.94 22.44
CA HIS A 121 8.37 11.57 22.31
C HIS A 121 7.47 11.23 23.49
N HIS A 122 6.35 10.59 23.23
CA HIS A 122 5.46 10.09 24.26
C HIS A 122 5.66 8.59 24.47
N GLN A 123 6.58 8.25 25.38
CA GLN A 123 7.01 6.86 25.61
C GLN A 123 5.84 5.89 25.87
N PRO A 124 4.81 6.22 26.70
CA PRO A 124 3.69 5.31 26.90
C PRO A 124 2.89 4.98 25.64
N TRP A 125 3.01 5.79 24.59
CA TRP A 125 2.38 5.52 23.30
C TRP A 125 3.28 4.67 22.38
N LEU A 126 4.59 4.69 22.61
CA LEU A 126 5.56 3.89 21.85
C LEU A 126 5.64 2.43 22.35
N ASP A 127 5.31 2.15 23.58
CA ASP A 127 5.31 0.82 24.19
C ASP A 127 4.08 0.00 23.79
#